data_1bcaf31eed36f54037c381e532db7680
#
_entry.id   1bcaf31eed36f54037c381e532db7680
#
_cell.length_a   1.000
_cell.length_b   1.000
_cell.length_c   1.000
_cell.angle_alpha   90.00
_cell.angle_beta   90.00
_cell.angle_gamma   90.00
#
_symmetry.space_group_name_H-M   'P 1'
#
loop_
_entity.id
_entity.type
_entity.pdbx_description
1 polymer ?
#
loop_
_entity_poly.entity_id
_entity_poly.type
_entity_poly.pdbx_seq_one_letter_code
_entity_poly.pdbx_strand_id
1 'polypeptide(L)'
;MNTVLDFLDFVSASPTAFHAVHEAVTRLERAGFTELDERKPFSLVPGGRYYLTRNRSGVLAFRLPEGELTHFQIVASHADSPCFKLKTPEESDAPGDCLRLNVEGYGGMIMSTWLDRPLSVAGRLLLRTQGGLETRLCDLRRDAVLIPNLPIHFNREVNKGYAFNAQVDMQPLCGGKESRGLLLRELAEGVGARAEDIAACDLFLYNRMPGSIWGAQDEFFSAPRIDDLQCAHASLAAFLAAPAPEGHADVYALFDNEEVGSGSKQGADSNLLSAALRRVSTALGADADAVLAGSFTVSADNAHAVHPNHPEKYDDANRCRMNGGVVIKHNAAQKYTTDAASDAVFSEVCRAAGVPVQHFFNRADVPGGSTLGHIANTHASMNSLDIGLAQLAMHSSYETAGTADPDYMVRALTAFYGTDVRARGDGDFELVPAREG
;
A
#
# COMPACT_ATOMS: atom_id res chain seq x y z
N MET A 1 -1.02 5.87 20.30
CA MET A 1 -2.45 5.44 20.32
C MET A 1 -3.27 6.14 19.22
N ASN A 2 -3.24 7.46 19.10
CA ASN A 2 -3.99 8.15 18.05
C ASN A 2 -3.60 7.72 16.62
N THR A 3 -2.31 7.49 16.35
CA THR A 3 -1.82 7.06 15.02
C THR A 3 -2.36 5.70 14.61
N VAL A 4 -2.44 4.73 15.55
CA VAL A 4 -3.02 3.40 15.27
C VAL A 4 -4.52 3.52 14.98
N LEU A 5 -5.26 4.32 15.76
CA LEU A 5 -6.70 4.51 15.53
C LEU A 5 -6.98 5.15 14.18
N ASP A 6 -6.23 6.22 13.80
CA ASP A 6 -6.35 6.83 12.47
C ASP A 6 -5.97 5.85 11.36
N PHE A 7 -4.97 5.00 11.59
CA PHE A 7 -4.65 3.90 10.66
C PHE A 7 -5.80 2.90 10.53
N LEU A 8 -6.41 2.47 11.63
CA LEU A 8 -7.56 1.54 11.58
C LEU A 8 -8.78 2.15 10.88
N ASP A 9 -8.99 3.46 11.04
CA ASP A 9 -10.01 4.20 10.28
C ASP A 9 -9.67 4.24 8.79
N PHE A 10 -8.40 4.49 8.43
CA PHE A 10 -7.92 4.43 7.05
C PHE A 10 -8.12 3.05 6.42
N VAL A 11 -7.76 1.96 7.12
CA VAL A 11 -8.00 0.58 6.67
C VAL A 11 -9.48 0.31 6.45
N SER A 12 -10.32 0.77 7.39
CA SER A 12 -11.78 0.60 7.30
C SER A 12 -12.38 1.30 6.07
N ALA A 13 -11.84 2.47 5.70
CA ALA A 13 -12.23 3.21 4.51
C ALA A 13 -11.65 2.64 3.20
N SER A 14 -10.68 1.72 3.28
CA SER A 14 -9.85 1.26 2.17
C SER A 14 -10.01 -0.25 1.88
N PRO A 15 -11.22 -0.76 1.54
CA PRO A 15 -11.42 -2.18 1.26
C PRO A 15 -10.70 -2.68 0.00
N THR A 16 -10.30 -1.80 -0.92
CA THR A 16 -9.53 -2.10 -2.14
C THR A 16 -8.56 -0.97 -2.46
N ALA A 17 -7.58 -1.20 -3.35
CA ALA A 17 -6.65 -0.17 -3.81
C ALA A 17 -7.36 1.09 -4.33
N PHE A 18 -8.51 0.95 -5.01
CA PHE A 18 -9.30 2.10 -5.46
C PHE A 18 -9.81 2.97 -4.30
N HIS A 19 -10.23 2.33 -3.22
CA HIS A 19 -10.72 3.03 -2.03
C HIS A 19 -9.56 3.64 -1.23
N ALA A 20 -8.41 2.96 -1.15
CA ALA A 20 -7.21 3.50 -0.50
C ALA A 20 -6.73 4.78 -1.18
N VAL A 21 -6.67 4.79 -2.51
CA VAL A 21 -6.33 6.00 -3.27
C VAL A 21 -7.41 7.08 -3.12
N HIS A 22 -8.69 6.73 -3.09
CA HIS A 22 -9.77 7.69 -2.86
C HIS A 22 -9.67 8.33 -1.48
N GLU A 23 -9.39 7.55 -0.43
CA GLU A 23 -9.18 8.07 0.93
C GLU A 23 -7.93 8.97 0.99
N ALA A 24 -6.82 8.56 0.36
CA ALA A 24 -5.61 9.37 0.27
C ALA A 24 -5.88 10.71 -0.44
N VAL A 25 -6.56 10.68 -1.59
CA VAL A 25 -6.96 11.88 -2.34
C VAL A 25 -7.87 12.78 -1.50
N THR A 26 -8.83 12.19 -0.79
CA THR A 26 -9.73 12.96 0.10
C THR A 26 -8.95 13.71 1.18
N ARG A 27 -7.93 13.08 1.78
CA ARG A 27 -7.05 13.73 2.76
C ARG A 27 -6.17 14.81 2.12
N LEU A 28 -5.64 14.57 0.92
CA LEU A 28 -4.87 15.56 0.15
C LEU A 28 -5.72 16.80 -0.20
N GLU A 29 -6.93 16.61 -0.71
CA GLU A 29 -7.84 17.73 -1.06
C GLU A 29 -8.21 18.58 0.17
N ARG A 30 -8.49 17.93 1.31
CA ARG A 30 -8.71 18.63 2.59
C ARG A 30 -7.49 19.44 3.04
N ALA A 31 -6.28 19.01 2.67
CA ALA A 31 -5.02 19.73 2.93
C ALA A 31 -4.68 20.77 1.84
N GLY A 32 -5.59 21.04 0.88
CA GLY A 32 -5.45 22.08 -0.12
C GLY A 32 -4.62 21.70 -1.35
N PHE A 33 -4.48 20.40 -1.64
CA PHE A 33 -3.83 19.93 -2.87
C PHE A 33 -4.78 20.05 -4.07
N THR A 34 -4.20 20.41 -5.22
CA THR A 34 -4.94 20.59 -6.49
C THR A 34 -4.63 19.44 -7.44
N GLU A 35 -5.65 18.85 -8.06
CA GLU A 35 -5.49 17.77 -9.05
C GLU A 35 -4.83 18.28 -10.34
N LEU A 36 -3.85 17.54 -10.85
CA LEU A 36 -3.22 17.72 -12.15
C LEU A 36 -3.79 16.71 -13.14
N ASP A 37 -4.20 17.19 -14.31
CA ASP A 37 -4.59 16.33 -15.42
C ASP A 37 -3.33 15.92 -16.23
N GLU A 38 -2.95 14.63 -16.17
CA GLU A 38 -1.80 14.12 -16.92
C GLU A 38 -1.88 14.37 -18.45
N ARG A 39 -3.06 14.59 -18.99
CA ARG A 39 -3.28 14.85 -20.44
C ARG A 39 -2.98 16.31 -20.86
N LYS A 40 -2.69 17.18 -19.88
CA LYS A 40 -2.43 18.61 -20.09
C LYS A 40 -1.03 18.98 -19.62
N PRO A 41 -0.43 20.05 -20.18
CA PRO A 41 0.77 20.63 -19.59
C PRO A 41 0.54 20.96 -18.10
N PHE A 42 1.54 20.75 -17.25
CA PHE A 42 1.45 21.14 -15.86
C PHE A 42 1.64 22.65 -15.72
N SER A 43 0.71 23.31 -15.05
CA SER A 43 0.81 24.71 -14.63
C SER A 43 1.06 24.74 -13.14
N LEU A 44 2.32 24.92 -12.75
CA LEU A 44 2.78 24.86 -11.37
C LEU A 44 3.21 26.24 -10.91
N VAL A 45 3.04 26.51 -9.62
CA VAL A 45 3.58 27.70 -8.94
C VAL A 45 4.53 27.28 -7.82
N PRO A 46 5.57 28.06 -7.52
CA PRO A 46 6.41 27.85 -6.33
C PRO A 46 5.56 27.73 -5.06
N GLY A 47 5.96 26.87 -4.13
CA GLY A 47 5.18 26.59 -2.90
C GLY A 47 3.88 25.82 -3.11
N GLY A 48 3.52 25.48 -4.36
CA GLY A 48 2.26 24.84 -4.71
C GLY A 48 2.16 23.39 -4.23
N ARG A 49 0.92 22.93 -4.07
CA ARG A 49 0.57 21.57 -3.62
C ARG A 49 -0.31 20.92 -4.67
N TYR A 50 0.15 19.80 -5.22
CA TYR A 50 -0.52 19.15 -6.34
C TYR A 50 -0.57 17.65 -6.15
N TYR A 51 -1.56 17.01 -6.79
CA TYR A 51 -1.59 15.56 -6.94
C TYR A 51 -2.08 15.17 -8.33
N LEU A 52 -1.78 13.95 -8.73
CA LEU A 52 -2.37 13.31 -9.91
C LEU A 52 -2.71 11.85 -9.58
N THR A 53 -3.71 11.32 -10.28
CA THR A 53 -4.09 9.92 -10.13
C THR A 53 -3.96 9.18 -11.46
N ARG A 54 -3.62 7.90 -11.41
CA ARG A 54 -3.66 7.02 -12.58
C ARG A 54 -4.50 5.79 -12.27
N ASN A 55 -5.45 5.47 -13.17
CA ASN A 55 -6.40 4.37 -13.01
C ASN A 55 -7.29 4.45 -11.74
N ARG A 56 -7.28 5.55 -10.99
CA ARG A 56 -7.90 5.71 -9.66
C ARG A 56 -7.39 4.71 -8.62
N SER A 57 -6.25 4.08 -8.86
CA SER A 57 -5.61 3.13 -7.94
C SER A 57 -4.12 3.39 -7.72
N GLY A 58 -3.56 4.41 -8.38
CA GLY A 58 -2.25 4.98 -8.07
C GLY A 58 -2.36 6.50 -7.92
N VAL A 59 -1.62 7.10 -7.00
CA VAL A 59 -1.56 8.55 -6.78
C VAL A 59 -0.13 9.02 -6.51
N LEU A 60 0.23 10.16 -7.11
CA LEU A 60 1.43 10.93 -6.77
C LEU A 60 1.01 12.29 -6.27
N ALA A 61 1.57 12.75 -5.15
CA ALA A 61 1.35 14.10 -4.64
C ALA A 61 2.67 14.83 -4.44
N PHE A 62 2.66 16.15 -4.64
CA PHE A 62 3.84 17.00 -4.66
C PHE A 62 3.64 18.21 -3.76
N ARG A 63 4.64 18.53 -2.94
CA ARG A 63 4.82 19.83 -2.30
C ARG A 63 6.05 20.48 -2.90
N LEU A 64 5.89 21.63 -3.50
CA LEU A 64 6.96 22.31 -4.23
C LEU A 64 7.64 23.35 -3.32
N PRO A 65 8.97 23.57 -3.50
CA PRO A 65 9.65 24.65 -2.79
C PRO A 65 9.21 26.04 -3.32
N GLU A 66 9.39 27.06 -2.50
CA GLU A 66 9.23 28.47 -2.94
C GLU A 66 10.39 28.92 -3.86
N GLY A 67 11.55 28.28 -3.72
CA GLY A 67 12.75 28.58 -4.46
C GLY A 67 13.01 27.62 -5.64
N GLU A 68 14.28 27.47 -6.00
CA GLU A 68 14.74 26.57 -7.05
C GLU A 68 14.52 25.10 -6.65
N LEU A 69 14.10 24.28 -7.60
CA LEU A 69 14.02 22.83 -7.43
C LEU A 69 15.39 22.19 -7.72
N THR A 70 16.04 21.65 -6.71
CA THR A 70 17.35 20.99 -6.86
C THR A 70 17.25 19.46 -6.90
N HIS A 71 16.26 18.86 -6.18
CA HIS A 71 16.04 17.42 -6.12
C HIS A 71 14.64 17.08 -5.58
N PHE A 72 14.28 15.80 -5.59
CA PHE A 72 13.08 15.28 -4.97
C PHE A 72 13.40 14.44 -3.74
N GLN A 73 12.59 14.53 -2.70
CA GLN A 73 12.53 13.59 -1.59
C GLN A 73 11.22 12.82 -1.67
N ILE A 74 11.31 11.51 -1.91
CA ILE A 74 10.18 10.67 -2.27
C ILE A 74 9.97 9.62 -1.21
N VAL A 75 8.72 9.43 -0.78
CA VAL A 75 8.31 8.22 -0.05
C VAL A 75 7.28 7.48 -0.88
N ALA A 76 7.57 6.21 -1.16
CA ALA A 76 6.75 5.35 -2.00
C ALA A 76 6.23 4.15 -1.22
N SER A 77 4.97 3.77 -1.44
CA SER A 77 4.26 2.64 -0.83
C SER A 77 3.25 2.07 -1.81
N HIS A 78 2.51 1.00 -1.45
CA HIS A 78 1.47 0.44 -2.31
C HIS A 78 0.09 0.36 -1.64
N ALA A 79 -0.96 0.34 -2.49
CA ALA A 79 -2.36 0.42 -2.07
C ALA A 79 -3.08 -0.92 -2.10
N ASP A 80 -2.54 -1.89 -2.83
CA ASP A 80 -3.11 -3.21 -3.02
C ASP A 80 -2.68 -4.16 -1.89
N SER A 81 -3.38 -5.27 -1.76
CA SER A 81 -3.10 -6.33 -0.78
C SER A 81 -3.62 -7.65 -1.34
N PRO A 82 -3.05 -8.82 -0.96
CA PRO A 82 -3.53 -10.10 -1.44
C PRO A 82 -5.00 -10.34 -1.09
N CYS A 83 -5.77 -10.74 -2.09
CA CYS A 83 -7.21 -10.98 -1.95
C CYS A 83 -7.75 -11.88 -3.06
N PHE A 84 -9.06 -12.08 -3.13
CA PHE A 84 -9.72 -12.73 -4.25
C PHE A 84 -10.42 -11.71 -5.14
N LYS A 85 -10.16 -11.75 -6.46
CA LYS A 85 -10.85 -10.96 -7.47
C LYS A 85 -11.98 -11.78 -8.09
N LEU A 86 -13.15 -11.17 -8.30
CA LEU A 86 -14.23 -11.77 -9.08
C LEU A 86 -13.81 -11.79 -10.55
N LYS A 87 -13.91 -12.97 -11.18
CA LYS A 87 -13.69 -13.13 -12.63
C LYS A 87 -14.84 -12.54 -13.44
N THR A 88 -16.05 -12.80 -12.95
CA THR A 88 -17.31 -12.24 -13.46
C THR A 88 -18.20 -11.86 -12.29
N PRO A 89 -19.11 -10.87 -12.48
CA PRO A 89 -20.00 -10.47 -11.40
C PRO A 89 -21.21 -11.43 -11.22
N GLU A 90 -21.42 -12.33 -12.18
CA GLU A 90 -22.57 -13.26 -12.16
C GLU A 90 -22.31 -14.45 -11.24
N GLU A 91 -23.33 -14.81 -10.48
CA GLU A 91 -23.31 -16.01 -9.64
C GLU A 91 -23.51 -17.28 -10.47
N SER A 92 -22.86 -18.37 -10.04
CA SER A 92 -23.05 -19.71 -10.57
C SER A 92 -23.81 -20.62 -9.60
N ASP A 93 -24.52 -21.63 -10.12
CA ASP A 93 -25.18 -22.63 -9.30
C ASP A 93 -24.16 -23.46 -8.51
N ALA A 94 -24.53 -23.77 -7.28
CA ALA A 94 -23.81 -24.68 -6.40
C ALA A 94 -24.76 -25.72 -5.82
N PRO A 95 -24.24 -26.91 -5.41
CA PRO A 95 -25.03 -27.93 -4.74
C PRO A 95 -25.78 -27.37 -3.51
N GLY A 96 -26.95 -27.95 -3.18
CA GLY A 96 -27.74 -27.54 -2.02
C GLY A 96 -28.58 -26.29 -2.27
N ASP A 97 -28.96 -26.04 -3.51
CA ASP A 97 -29.73 -24.87 -3.93
C ASP A 97 -29.09 -23.54 -3.57
N CYS A 98 -27.78 -23.53 -3.65
CA CYS A 98 -26.91 -22.38 -3.34
C CYS A 98 -26.39 -21.70 -4.60
N LEU A 99 -25.88 -20.46 -4.41
CA LEU A 99 -25.13 -19.68 -5.37
C LEU A 99 -23.71 -19.43 -4.86
N ARG A 100 -22.75 -19.43 -5.77
CA ARG A 100 -21.34 -19.07 -5.49
C ARG A 100 -20.82 -18.09 -6.52
N LEU A 101 -19.84 -17.33 -6.11
CA LEU A 101 -19.07 -16.44 -7.01
C LEU A 101 -17.88 -17.21 -7.59
N ASN A 102 -17.48 -16.84 -8.80
CA ASN A 102 -16.25 -17.35 -9.44
C ASN A 102 -15.12 -16.35 -9.22
N VAL A 103 -14.12 -16.76 -8.45
CA VAL A 103 -12.99 -15.90 -8.06
C VAL A 103 -11.66 -16.49 -8.48
N GLU A 104 -10.63 -15.63 -8.54
CA GLU A 104 -9.22 -15.99 -8.66
C GLU A 104 -8.40 -15.26 -7.60
N GLY A 105 -7.25 -15.83 -7.25
CA GLY A 105 -6.32 -15.21 -6.33
C GLY A 105 -5.65 -13.98 -6.97
N TYR A 106 -5.52 -12.92 -6.20
CA TYR A 106 -4.74 -11.72 -6.48
C TYR A 106 -3.63 -11.65 -5.45
N GLY A 107 -2.37 -11.76 -5.89
CA GLY A 107 -1.21 -11.85 -5.01
C GLY A 107 -1.04 -13.20 -4.29
N GLY A 108 -0.03 -13.29 -3.46
CA GLY A 108 0.38 -14.49 -2.75
C GLY A 108 -0.20 -14.58 -1.33
N MET A 109 -1.45 -15.02 -1.17
CA MET A 109 -2.15 -15.05 0.12
C MET A 109 -1.99 -16.36 0.90
N ILE A 110 -2.16 -16.29 2.22
CA ILE A 110 -2.36 -17.45 3.08
C ILE A 110 -3.84 -17.88 3.01
N MET A 111 -4.17 -18.80 2.08
CA MET A 111 -5.56 -19.16 1.74
C MET A 111 -6.39 -19.62 2.94
N SER A 112 -5.80 -20.38 3.89
CA SER A 112 -6.50 -20.89 5.07
C SER A 112 -7.12 -19.78 5.94
N THR A 113 -6.58 -18.58 5.89
CA THR A 113 -7.05 -17.45 6.70
C THR A 113 -8.31 -16.79 6.14
N TRP A 114 -8.72 -17.14 4.92
CA TRP A 114 -9.92 -16.63 4.27
C TRP A 114 -11.17 -17.47 4.53
N LEU A 115 -10.98 -18.67 5.07
CA LEU A 115 -12.08 -19.61 5.32
C LEU A 115 -12.89 -19.21 6.58
N ASP A 116 -14.20 -19.47 6.54
CA ASP A 116 -15.16 -19.28 7.64
C ASP A 116 -15.20 -17.86 8.24
N ARG A 117 -14.87 -16.84 7.43
CA ARG A 117 -14.85 -15.44 7.86
C ARG A 117 -15.94 -14.64 7.20
N PRO A 118 -16.45 -13.60 7.87
CA PRO A 118 -17.37 -12.66 7.23
C PRO A 118 -16.62 -11.86 6.15
N LEU A 119 -17.00 -12.06 4.89
CA LEU A 119 -16.41 -11.38 3.76
C LEU A 119 -17.44 -10.48 3.08
N SER A 120 -16.97 -9.46 2.39
CA SER A 120 -17.79 -8.59 1.55
C SER A 120 -17.17 -8.39 0.18
N VAL A 121 -17.85 -7.64 -0.67
CA VAL A 121 -17.43 -7.31 -2.04
C VAL A 121 -17.34 -5.79 -2.17
N ALA A 122 -16.21 -5.30 -2.65
CA ALA A 122 -15.99 -3.91 -2.98
C ALA A 122 -15.15 -3.77 -4.25
N GLY A 123 -15.13 -2.57 -4.84
CA GLY A 123 -14.34 -2.29 -6.02
C GLY A 123 -14.86 -1.09 -6.77
N ARG A 124 -14.90 -1.20 -8.10
CA ARG A 124 -15.45 -0.16 -8.98
C ARG A 124 -16.39 -0.73 -10.02
N LEU A 125 -17.39 0.06 -10.37
CA LEU A 125 -18.28 -0.17 -11.50
C LEU A 125 -18.01 0.85 -12.59
N LEU A 126 -18.01 0.42 -13.84
CA LEU A 126 -18.06 1.27 -15.02
C LEU A 126 -19.50 1.28 -15.52
N LEU A 127 -20.15 2.42 -15.44
CA LEU A 127 -21.55 2.60 -15.76
C LEU A 127 -21.73 3.24 -17.14
N ARG A 128 -22.69 2.75 -17.90
CA ARG A 128 -23.15 3.42 -19.14
C ARG A 128 -23.92 4.69 -18.79
N THR A 129 -23.55 5.80 -19.37
CA THR A 129 -24.24 7.09 -19.26
C THR A 129 -24.54 7.65 -20.63
N GLN A 130 -25.31 8.72 -20.71
CA GLN A 130 -25.59 9.39 -22.00
C GLN A 130 -24.30 9.92 -22.67
N GLY A 131 -23.25 10.22 -21.87
CA GLY A 131 -21.99 10.77 -22.36
C GLY A 131 -20.87 9.75 -22.56
N GLY A 132 -21.11 8.46 -22.31
CA GLY A 132 -20.09 7.40 -22.39
C GLY A 132 -20.05 6.49 -21.17
N LEU A 133 -18.87 6.35 -20.58
CA LEU A 133 -18.64 5.50 -19.39
C LEU A 133 -18.19 6.32 -18.19
N GLU A 134 -18.77 6.06 -17.03
CA GLU A 134 -18.43 6.69 -15.77
C GLU A 134 -17.99 5.62 -14.75
N THR A 135 -16.88 5.85 -14.04
CA THR A 135 -16.42 4.97 -12.97
C THR A 135 -16.95 5.43 -11.62
N ARG A 136 -17.56 4.51 -10.87
CA ARG A 136 -17.96 4.73 -9.47
C ARG A 136 -17.41 3.64 -8.56
N LEU A 137 -16.97 4.02 -7.36
CA LEU A 137 -16.56 3.09 -6.33
C LEU A 137 -17.81 2.49 -5.67
N CYS A 138 -17.74 1.20 -5.39
CA CYS A 138 -18.83 0.46 -4.78
C CYS A 138 -18.34 -0.45 -3.65
N ASP A 139 -19.16 -0.60 -2.62
CA ASP A 139 -18.89 -1.46 -1.46
C ASP A 139 -20.23 -1.88 -0.83
N LEU A 140 -20.41 -3.17 -0.64
CA LEU A 140 -21.63 -3.71 0.01
C LEU A 140 -21.73 -3.33 1.49
N ARG A 141 -20.60 -3.11 2.16
CA ARG A 141 -20.52 -2.71 3.58
C ARG A 141 -21.28 -3.61 4.56
N ARG A 142 -21.53 -4.85 4.18
CA ARG A 142 -22.15 -5.90 5.00
C ARG A 142 -21.48 -7.24 4.76
N ASP A 143 -21.69 -8.19 5.64
CA ASP A 143 -21.30 -9.58 5.44
C ASP A 143 -22.14 -10.16 4.30
N ALA A 144 -21.52 -10.46 3.19
CA ALA A 144 -22.22 -10.81 1.94
C ALA A 144 -21.88 -12.21 1.44
N VAL A 145 -20.63 -12.67 1.70
CA VAL A 145 -20.13 -13.94 1.19
C VAL A 145 -19.25 -14.64 2.23
N LEU A 146 -19.10 -15.95 2.07
CA LEU A 146 -18.27 -16.77 2.94
C LEU A 146 -17.64 -17.90 2.12
N ILE A 147 -16.36 -18.20 2.38
CA ILE A 147 -15.68 -19.36 1.83
C ILE A 147 -15.72 -20.45 2.91
N PRO A 148 -16.54 -21.52 2.76
CA PRO A 148 -16.72 -22.52 3.80
C PRO A 148 -15.57 -23.54 3.82
N ASN A 149 -15.08 -23.88 5.01
CA ASN A 149 -14.23 -25.06 5.18
C ASN A 149 -14.98 -26.35 4.93
N LEU A 150 -14.24 -27.36 4.45
CA LEU A 150 -14.73 -28.73 4.48
C LEU A 150 -14.62 -29.24 5.93
N PRO A 151 -15.69 -29.88 6.49
CA PRO A 151 -15.65 -30.38 7.87
C PRO A 151 -14.52 -31.40 8.05
N ILE A 152 -13.91 -31.43 9.24
CA ILE A 152 -12.81 -32.35 9.59
C ILE A 152 -13.15 -33.83 9.29
N HIS A 153 -14.44 -34.22 9.34
CA HIS A 153 -14.90 -35.57 9.06
C HIS A 153 -14.65 -36.00 7.62
N PHE A 154 -14.63 -35.05 6.69
CA PHE A 154 -14.39 -35.28 5.25
C PHE A 154 -12.99 -34.85 4.81
N ASN A 155 -12.22 -34.16 5.67
CA ASN A 155 -10.84 -33.75 5.42
C ASN A 155 -9.98 -33.96 6.66
N ARG A 156 -9.67 -35.24 6.98
CA ARG A 156 -8.91 -35.62 8.19
C ARG A 156 -7.46 -35.21 8.16
N GLU A 157 -6.95 -34.87 6.97
CA GLU A 157 -5.53 -34.48 6.76
C GLU A 157 -5.32 -32.96 6.86
N VAL A 158 -6.38 -32.17 7.06
CA VAL A 158 -6.30 -30.69 7.07
C VAL A 158 -5.24 -30.15 8.04
N ASN A 159 -5.07 -30.80 9.19
CA ASN A 159 -4.06 -30.42 10.20
C ASN A 159 -2.68 -31.04 9.96
N LYS A 160 -2.48 -31.81 8.89
CA LYS A 160 -1.22 -32.47 8.53
C LYS A 160 -0.57 -31.88 7.28
N GLY A 161 -1.13 -30.79 6.72
CA GLY A 161 -0.60 -30.12 5.52
C GLY A 161 -1.50 -30.29 4.31
N TYR A 162 -2.70 -29.74 4.35
CA TYR A 162 -3.62 -29.70 3.20
C TYR A 162 -3.23 -28.59 2.22
N ALA A 163 -3.08 -28.95 0.94
CA ALA A 163 -2.83 -28.00 -0.14
C ALA A 163 -4.17 -27.51 -0.72
N PHE A 164 -4.52 -26.27 -0.48
CA PHE A 164 -5.74 -25.67 -1.04
C PHE A 164 -5.66 -25.50 -2.55
N ASN A 165 -6.75 -25.87 -3.24
CA ASN A 165 -6.94 -25.60 -4.66
C ASN A 165 -7.87 -24.40 -4.81
N ALA A 166 -7.38 -23.29 -5.32
CA ALA A 166 -8.15 -22.05 -5.42
C ALA A 166 -9.44 -22.20 -6.26
N GLN A 167 -9.45 -23.04 -7.29
CA GLN A 167 -10.63 -23.26 -8.14
C GLN A 167 -11.69 -24.14 -7.47
N VAL A 168 -11.29 -24.99 -6.52
CA VAL A 168 -12.19 -25.94 -5.87
C VAL A 168 -12.60 -25.48 -4.48
N ASP A 169 -11.61 -25.10 -3.65
CA ASP A 169 -11.79 -24.85 -2.23
C ASP A 169 -12.17 -23.40 -1.91
N MET A 170 -11.81 -22.43 -2.80
CA MET A 170 -11.87 -21.00 -2.48
C MET A 170 -13.02 -20.26 -3.17
N GLN A 171 -14.02 -20.97 -3.69
CA GLN A 171 -15.19 -20.34 -4.32
C GLN A 171 -16.22 -19.90 -3.26
N PRO A 172 -16.49 -18.59 -3.08
CA PRO A 172 -17.33 -18.13 -1.98
C PRO A 172 -18.82 -18.39 -2.22
N LEU A 173 -19.49 -18.87 -1.20
CA LEU A 173 -20.93 -18.96 -1.11
C LEU A 173 -21.51 -17.56 -0.97
N CYS A 174 -22.52 -17.20 -1.76
CA CYS A 174 -23.11 -15.86 -1.76
C CYS A 174 -24.64 -15.83 -1.56
N GLY A 175 -25.30 -16.98 -1.47
CA GLY A 175 -26.74 -17.03 -1.19
C GLY A 175 -27.43 -18.30 -1.66
N GLY A 176 -28.73 -18.36 -1.52
CA GLY A 176 -29.60 -19.35 -2.15
C GLY A 176 -30.02 -18.97 -3.57
N LYS A 177 -30.55 -19.90 -4.37
CA LYS A 177 -30.92 -19.66 -5.78
C LYS A 177 -31.84 -18.46 -5.99
N GLU A 178 -32.75 -18.20 -5.05
CA GLU A 178 -33.69 -17.06 -5.10
C GLU A 178 -32.98 -15.70 -5.00
N SER A 179 -31.71 -15.68 -4.58
CA SER A 179 -30.91 -14.46 -4.43
C SER A 179 -30.15 -14.07 -5.71
N ARG A 180 -30.34 -14.79 -6.82
CA ARG A 180 -29.61 -14.53 -8.06
C ARG A 180 -29.78 -13.08 -8.54
N GLY A 181 -28.64 -12.42 -8.82
CA GLY A 181 -28.56 -11.05 -9.28
C GLY A 181 -28.74 -9.99 -8.19
N LEU A 182 -29.05 -10.38 -6.94
CA LEU A 182 -29.26 -9.40 -5.87
C LEU A 182 -27.95 -8.70 -5.47
N LEU A 183 -26.83 -9.42 -5.44
CA LEU A 183 -25.53 -8.85 -5.07
C LEU A 183 -25.12 -7.72 -6.03
N LEU A 184 -25.21 -7.97 -7.34
CA LEU A 184 -24.85 -6.97 -8.33
C LEU A 184 -25.83 -5.79 -8.34
N ARG A 185 -27.14 -6.07 -8.10
CA ARG A 185 -28.16 -5.03 -7.97
C ARG A 185 -27.86 -4.13 -6.78
N GLU A 186 -27.56 -4.69 -5.61
CA GLU A 186 -27.25 -3.93 -4.40
C GLU A 186 -26.01 -3.04 -4.59
N LEU A 187 -24.96 -3.57 -5.26
CA LEU A 187 -23.77 -2.76 -5.61
C LEU A 187 -24.12 -1.58 -6.52
N ALA A 188 -25.00 -1.81 -7.52
CA ALA A 188 -25.44 -0.75 -8.43
C ALA A 188 -26.29 0.30 -7.70
N GLU A 189 -27.28 -0.13 -6.92
CA GLU A 189 -28.15 0.75 -6.12
C GLU A 189 -27.36 1.59 -5.11
N GLY A 190 -26.31 0.99 -4.49
CA GLY A 190 -25.41 1.67 -3.56
C GLY A 190 -24.67 2.86 -4.17
N VAL A 191 -24.54 2.91 -5.50
CA VAL A 191 -23.93 4.03 -6.24
C VAL A 191 -24.96 4.82 -7.05
N GLY A 192 -26.25 4.62 -6.83
CA GLY A 192 -27.34 5.33 -7.52
C GLY A 192 -27.48 4.95 -8.99
N ALA A 193 -27.22 3.68 -9.34
CA ALA A 193 -27.35 3.13 -10.69
C ALA A 193 -28.22 1.86 -10.69
N ARG A 194 -28.52 1.33 -11.87
CA ARG A 194 -29.20 0.05 -12.04
C ARG A 194 -28.19 -1.00 -12.50
N ALA A 195 -28.44 -2.28 -12.21
CA ALA A 195 -27.55 -3.36 -12.61
C ALA A 195 -27.34 -3.43 -14.14
N GLU A 196 -28.37 -3.14 -14.93
CA GLU A 196 -28.28 -3.10 -16.41
C GLU A 196 -27.39 -1.95 -16.95
N ASP A 197 -27.13 -0.92 -16.16
CA ASP A 197 -26.26 0.18 -16.55
C ASP A 197 -24.77 -0.19 -16.38
N ILE A 198 -24.45 -1.30 -15.71
CA ILE A 198 -23.06 -1.76 -15.54
C ILE A 198 -22.52 -2.26 -16.88
N ALA A 199 -21.45 -1.63 -17.34
CA ALA A 199 -20.72 -2.05 -18.54
C ALA A 199 -19.59 -3.04 -18.24
N ALA A 200 -18.92 -2.83 -17.09
CA ALA A 200 -17.83 -3.65 -16.59
C ALA A 200 -17.62 -3.36 -15.08
N CYS A 201 -16.84 -4.20 -14.41
CA CYS A 201 -16.48 -3.97 -13.02
C CYS A 201 -15.11 -4.60 -12.70
N ASP A 202 -14.44 -4.05 -11.67
CA ASP A 202 -13.35 -4.69 -10.95
C ASP A 202 -13.79 -4.85 -9.51
N LEU A 203 -14.12 -6.08 -9.10
CA LEU A 203 -14.66 -6.41 -7.79
C LEU A 203 -13.74 -7.38 -7.05
N PHE A 204 -13.58 -7.14 -5.75
CA PHE A 204 -12.68 -7.91 -4.88
C PHE A 204 -13.41 -8.31 -3.61
N LEU A 205 -13.04 -9.48 -3.08
CA LEU A 205 -13.43 -9.86 -1.73
C LEU A 205 -12.52 -9.16 -0.71
N TYR A 206 -13.09 -8.77 0.40
CA TYR A 206 -12.31 -8.27 1.52
C TYR A 206 -12.84 -8.80 2.86
N ASN A 207 -11.94 -8.99 3.82
CA ASN A 207 -12.29 -9.38 5.18
C ASN A 207 -12.90 -8.18 5.92
N ARG A 208 -14.08 -8.38 6.48
CA ARG A 208 -14.83 -7.35 7.21
C ARG A 208 -14.55 -7.27 8.70
N MET A 209 -13.74 -8.16 9.24
CA MET A 209 -13.38 -8.06 10.65
C MET A 209 -12.73 -6.69 10.92
N PRO A 210 -13.26 -5.93 11.88
CA PRO A 210 -12.67 -4.63 12.22
C PRO A 210 -11.27 -4.82 12.79
N GLY A 211 -10.42 -3.79 12.63
CA GLY A 211 -9.17 -3.76 13.35
C GLY A 211 -9.38 -3.75 14.86
N SER A 212 -8.50 -4.40 15.61
CA SER A 212 -8.57 -4.48 17.08
C SER A 212 -7.19 -4.26 17.71
N ILE A 213 -7.16 -3.55 18.83
CA ILE A 213 -6.00 -3.41 19.68
C ILE A 213 -6.12 -4.44 20.80
N TRP A 214 -5.03 -5.14 21.12
CA TRP A 214 -5.00 -6.21 22.10
C TRP A 214 -3.61 -6.41 22.70
N GLY A 215 -3.52 -7.30 23.70
CA GLY A 215 -2.34 -7.54 24.52
C GLY A 215 -2.61 -7.10 25.94
N ALA A 216 -1.75 -7.50 26.89
CA ALA A 216 -1.94 -7.17 28.30
C ALA A 216 -1.78 -5.66 28.60
N GLN A 217 -1.09 -4.93 27.72
CA GLN A 217 -0.85 -3.48 27.78
C GLN A 217 -1.15 -2.80 26.44
N ASP A 218 -2.04 -3.38 25.62
CA ASP A 218 -2.39 -2.89 24.29
C ASP A 218 -1.18 -2.79 23.34
N GLU A 219 -0.24 -3.76 23.44
CA GLU A 219 1.02 -3.74 22.69
C GLU A 219 0.84 -4.05 21.22
N PHE A 220 -0.26 -4.70 20.82
CA PHE A 220 -0.48 -5.20 19.48
C PHE A 220 -1.81 -4.70 18.92
N PHE A 221 -1.87 -4.64 17.62
CA PHE A 221 -3.13 -4.53 16.89
C PHE A 221 -3.18 -5.56 15.77
N SER A 222 -4.39 -5.96 15.40
CA SER A 222 -4.62 -6.82 14.24
C SER A 222 -5.67 -6.17 13.34
N ALA A 223 -5.43 -6.24 12.04
CA ALA A 223 -6.33 -5.72 11.03
C ALA A 223 -6.13 -6.45 9.68
N PRO A 224 -7.08 -6.39 8.77
CA PRO A 224 -6.84 -6.80 7.39
C PRO A 224 -5.97 -5.75 6.68
N ARG A 225 -5.19 -6.16 5.68
CA ARG A 225 -4.43 -5.26 4.78
C ARG A 225 -3.44 -4.32 5.50
N ILE A 226 -2.79 -4.83 6.56
CA ILE A 226 -1.68 -4.09 7.21
C ILE A 226 -0.57 -3.88 6.17
N ASP A 227 -0.24 -4.93 5.43
CA ASP A 227 0.58 -4.87 4.23
C ASP A 227 -0.26 -4.41 3.02
N ASP A 228 -0.02 -3.24 2.44
CA ASP A 228 0.95 -2.22 2.86
C ASP A 228 0.24 -0.91 3.26
N LEU A 229 -1.07 -0.99 3.61
CA LEU A 229 -1.82 0.19 4.02
C LEU A 229 -1.21 0.88 5.26
N GLN A 230 -0.42 0.15 6.06
CA GLN A 230 0.26 0.73 7.21
C GLN A 230 1.35 1.72 6.79
N CYS A 231 2.20 1.33 5.84
CA CYS A 231 3.21 2.26 5.30
C CYS A 231 2.56 3.34 4.43
N ALA A 232 1.53 3.00 3.64
CA ALA A 232 0.77 3.96 2.85
C ALA A 232 0.16 5.08 3.71
N HIS A 233 -0.49 4.72 4.82
CA HIS A 233 -1.05 5.66 5.78
C HIS A 233 0.04 6.50 6.47
N ALA A 234 1.10 5.84 6.99
CA ALA A 234 2.17 6.55 7.70
C ALA A 234 2.91 7.53 6.77
N SER A 235 3.15 7.14 5.51
CA SER A 235 3.75 7.99 4.48
C SER A 235 2.89 9.22 4.19
N LEU A 236 1.57 9.03 4.03
CA LEU A 236 0.63 10.13 3.81
C LEU A 236 0.56 11.07 5.01
N ALA A 237 0.45 10.51 6.23
CA ALA A 237 0.39 11.30 7.45
C ALA A 237 1.65 12.15 7.64
N ALA A 238 2.83 11.55 7.41
CA ALA A 238 4.11 12.25 7.46
C ALA A 238 4.21 13.35 6.40
N PHE A 239 3.83 13.03 5.16
CA PHE A 239 3.84 13.99 4.04
C PHE A 239 2.96 15.22 4.32
N LEU A 240 1.80 15.02 4.94
CA LEU A 240 0.88 16.11 5.28
C LEU A 240 1.35 16.93 6.50
N ALA A 241 2.05 16.31 7.44
CA ALA A 241 2.51 16.92 8.68
C ALA A 241 3.88 17.62 8.57
N ALA A 242 4.69 17.27 7.58
CA ALA A 242 6.05 17.78 7.45
C ALA A 242 6.08 19.28 7.15
N PRO A 243 7.15 20.03 7.54
CA PRO A 243 7.32 21.44 7.22
C PRO A 243 7.37 21.67 5.70
N ALA A 244 7.23 22.92 5.27
CA ALA A 244 7.37 23.28 3.86
C ALA A 244 8.79 22.96 3.36
N PRO A 245 8.96 22.36 2.17
CA PRO A 245 10.28 22.00 1.67
C PRO A 245 11.10 23.24 1.26
N GLU A 246 12.39 23.22 1.55
CA GLU A 246 13.34 24.26 1.16
C GLU A 246 14.37 23.69 0.17
N GLY A 247 14.34 24.09 -1.10
CA GLY A 247 15.29 23.66 -2.14
C GLY A 247 15.00 22.30 -2.77
N HIS A 248 14.14 21.49 -2.20
CA HIS A 248 13.67 20.22 -2.76
C HIS A 248 12.15 20.19 -2.89
N ALA A 249 11.62 19.22 -3.62
CA ALA A 249 10.19 18.94 -3.61
C ALA A 249 9.92 17.62 -2.91
N ASP A 250 8.93 17.61 -2.02
CA ASP A 250 8.45 16.38 -1.41
C ASP A 250 7.48 15.66 -2.34
N VAL A 251 7.59 14.35 -2.36
CA VAL A 251 6.70 13.49 -3.16
C VAL A 251 6.17 12.33 -2.29
N TYR A 252 4.85 12.21 -2.25
CA TYR A 252 4.16 11.02 -1.80
C TYR A 252 3.76 10.21 -3.01
N ALA A 253 4.16 8.92 -3.07
CA ALA A 253 3.83 8.01 -4.14
C ALA A 253 3.11 6.78 -3.59
N LEU A 254 1.92 6.49 -4.10
CA LEU A 254 1.15 5.30 -3.75
C LEU A 254 0.85 4.54 -5.04
N PHE A 255 1.47 3.36 -5.18
CA PHE A 255 1.34 2.51 -6.36
C PHE A 255 0.28 1.43 -6.18
N ASP A 256 -0.10 0.79 -7.28
CA ASP A 256 -0.99 -0.37 -7.31
C ASP A 256 -0.27 -1.57 -7.92
N ASN A 257 -0.81 -2.76 -7.70
CA ASN A 257 -0.34 -4.02 -8.28
C ASN A 257 1.07 -4.46 -7.85
N GLU A 258 1.55 -4.03 -6.69
CA GLU A 258 2.80 -4.53 -6.13
C GLU A 258 2.74 -6.04 -5.96
N GLU A 259 1.67 -6.55 -5.38
CA GLU A 259 1.41 -7.94 -5.03
C GLU A 259 1.36 -8.91 -6.22
N VAL A 260 1.32 -8.36 -7.43
CA VAL A 260 1.31 -9.10 -8.70
C VAL A 260 2.42 -8.66 -9.64
N GLY A 261 3.47 -8.00 -9.11
CA GLY A 261 4.71 -7.69 -9.81
C GLY A 261 4.77 -6.32 -10.47
N SER A 262 3.93 -5.35 -10.08
CA SER A 262 3.98 -3.93 -10.49
C SER A 262 3.81 -3.65 -12.00
N GLY A 263 3.61 -4.66 -12.85
CA GLY A 263 3.59 -4.57 -14.32
C GLY A 263 2.31 -3.97 -14.89
N SER A 264 1.86 -2.81 -14.41
CA SER A 264 0.67 -2.11 -14.90
C SER A 264 0.96 -0.62 -15.09
N LYS A 265 0.06 0.12 -15.77
CA LYS A 265 0.24 1.56 -16.01
C LYS A 265 0.26 2.40 -14.72
N GLN A 266 -0.24 1.90 -13.61
CA GLN A 266 -0.31 2.53 -12.28
C GLN A 266 0.61 1.88 -11.24
N GLY A 267 1.33 0.83 -11.62
CA GLY A 267 2.32 0.14 -10.78
C GLY A 267 3.70 0.78 -10.86
N ALA A 268 4.60 0.33 -9.99
CA ALA A 268 5.97 0.85 -9.91
C ALA A 268 6.80 0.52 -11.16
N ASP A 269 6.45 -0.55 -11.91
CA ASP A 269 7.06 -0.93 -13.20
C ASP A 269 6.46 -0.15 -14.39
N SER A 270 6.06 1.09 -14.16
CA SER A 270 5.55 1.97 -15.19
C SER A 270 6.35 3.29 -15.25
N ASN A 271 5.99 4.13 -16.21
CA ASN A 271 6.54 5.48 -16.28
C ASN A 271 5.82 6.49 -15.38
N LEU A 272 4.92 6.07 -14.48
CA LEU A 272 4.11 6.99 -13.67
C LEU A 272 5.00 7.97 -12.90
N LEU A 273 5.94 7.45 -12.12
CA LEU A 273 6.85 8.28 -11.32
C LEU A 273 7.78 9.10 -12.21
N SER A 274 8.56 8.46 -13.07
CA SER A 274 9.57 9.13 -13.89
C SER A 274 8.99 10.21 -14.80
N ALA A 275 7.83 9.96 -15.43
CA ALA A 275 7.16 10.94 -16.27
C ALA A 275 6.65 12.15 -15.48
N ALA A 276 6.08 11.91 -14.28
CA ALA A 276 5.60 12.98 -13.43
C ALA A 276 6.75 13.86 -12.91
N LEU A 277 7.84 13.26 -12.41
CA LEU A 277 9.01 13.99 -11.92
C LEU A 277 9.66 14.85 -13.02
N ARG A 278 9.86 14.29 -14.22
CA ARG A 278 10.38 15.05 -15.38
C ARG A 278 9.47 16.22 -15.75
N ARG A 279 8.15 16.03 -15.72
CA ARG A 279 7.18 17.09 -16.04
C ARG A 279 7.16 18.18 -14.99
N VAL A 280 7.27 17.83 -13.69
CA VAL A 280 7.39 18.81 -12.60
C VAL A 280 8.68 19.61 -12.77
N SER A 281 9.83 18.95 -12.98
CA SER A 281 11.12 19.62 -13.20
C SER A 281 11.05 20.60 -14.38
N THR A 282 10.53 20.13 -15.54
CA THR A 282 10.39 20.95 -16.73
C THR A 282 9.46 22.16 -16.52
N ALA A 283 8.34 21.97 -15.82
CA ALA A 283 7.39 23.05 -15.53
C ALA A 283 7.97 24.13 -14.60
N LEU A 284 8.94 23.76 -13.76
CA LEU A 284 9.68 24.68 -12.88
C LEU A 284 10.99 25.21 -13.51
N GLY A 285 11.29 24.83 -14.76
CA GLY A 285 12.48 25.27 -15.48
C GLY A 285 13.78 24.61 -15.04
N ALA A 286 13.70 23.49 -14.33
CA ALA A 286 14.85 22.73 -13.85
C ALA A 286 15.29 21.65 -14.85
N ASP A 287 16.58 21.28 -14.85
CA ASP A 287 17.09 20.13 -15.59
C ASP A 287 16.63 18.83 -14.90
N ALA A 288 15.74 18.13 -15.56
CA ALA A 288 15.09 16.94 -14.98
C ALA A 288 16.08 15.81 -14.64
N ASP A 289 17.13 15.62 -15.44
CA ASP A 289 18.11 14.56 -15.20
C ASP A 289 19.07 14.94 -14.05
N ALA A 290 19.44 16.20 -13.94
CA ALA A 290 20.22 16.70 -12.81
C ALA A 290 19.42 16.63 -11.49
N VAL A 291 18.16 17.02 -11.52
CA VAL A 291 17.26 16.93 -10.36
C VAL A 291 17.08 15.49 -9.91
N LEU A 292 16.86 14.55 -10.85
CA LEU A 292 16.73 13.12 -10.51
C LEU A 292 18.03 12.55 -9.90
N ALA A 293 19.20 12.92 -10.44
CA ALA A 293 20.48 12.45 -9.93
C ALA A 293 20.73 12.90 -8.47
N GLY A 294 20.21 14.07 -8.08
CA GLY A 294 20.27 14.58 -6.70
C GLY A 294 19.19 14.04 -5.78
N SER A 295 18.21 13.31 -6.30
CA SER A 295 17.01 12.88 -5.56
C SER A 295 17.24 11.66 -4.66
N PHE A 296 16.34 11.50 -3.68
CA PHE A 296 16.38 10.39 -2.72
C PHE A 296 14.97 9.77 -2.54
N THR A 297 14.88 8.44 -2.66
CA THR A 297 13.64 7.68 -2.49
C THR A 297 13.71 6.77 -1.28
N VAL A 298 12.66 6.81 -0.46
CA VAL A 298 12.37 5.84 0.59
C VAL A 298 11.23 4.97 0.09
N SER A 299 11.50 3.69 -0.16
CA SER A 299 10.50 2.67 -0.47
C SER A 299 10.02 2.08 0.85
N ALA A 300 8.78 2.38 1.22
CA ALA A 300 8.16 1.96 2.47
C ALA A 300 7.14 0.85 2.20
N ASP A 301 7.46 -0.35 2.68
CA ASP A 301 6.68 -1.57 2.50
C ASP A 301 6.95 -2.48 3.70
N ASN A 302 5.91 -3.09 4.28
CA ASN A 302 6.02 -3.79 5.57
C ASN A 302 7.12 -4.87 5.60
N ALA A 303 7.60 -5.17 6.79
CA ALA A 303 8.69 -6.09 7.05
C ALA A 303 8.23 -7.25 7.95
N HIS A 304 9.00 -8.34 7.97
CA HIS A 304 8.70 -9.50 8.80
C HIS A 304 9.19 -9.32 10.24
N ALA A 305 8.30 -9.43 11.22
CA ALA A 305 8.68 -9.64 12.60
C ALA A 305 9.11 -11.09 12.82
N VAL A 306 10.08 -11.32 13.72
CA VAL A 306 10.45 -12.68 14.13
C VAL A 306 9.23 -13.40 14.69
N HIS A 307 8.94 -14.59 14.13
CA HIS A 307 7.78 -15.37 14.57
C HIS A 307 8.10 -16.06 15.92
N PRO A 308 7.27 -15.87 16.97
CA PRO A 308 7.59 -16.34 18.32
C PRO A 308 7.73 -17.86 18.42
N ASN A 309 7.03 -18.63 17.56
CA ASN A 309 7.08 -20.09 17.56
C ASN A 309 8.04 -20.67 16.50
N HIS A 310 8.59 -19.83 15.61
CA HIS A 310 9.46 -20.27 14.50
C HIS A 310 10.66 -19.32 14.32
N PRO A 311 11.43 -19.01 15.38
CA PRO A 311 12.56 -18.09 15.28
C PRO A 311 13.67 -18.63 14.34
N GLU A 312 13.73 -19.94 14.12
CA GLU A 312 14.69 -20.60 13.24
C GLU A 312 14.49 -20.27 11.73
N LYS A 313 13.38 -19.63 11.37
CA LYS A 313 13.13 -19.20 9.99
C LYS A 313 13.80 -17.86 9.63
N TYR A 314 14.33 -17.17 10.61
CA TYR A 314 14.91 -15.83 10.50
C TYR A 314 16.43 -15.87 10.68
N ASP A 315 17.11 -14.84 10.21
CA ASP A 315 18.54 -14.66 10.50
C ASP A 315 18.77 -14.55 12.01
N ASP A 316 19.84 -15.19 12.50
CA ASP A 316 20.06 -15.28 13.94
C ASP A 316 20.48 -13.95 14.59
N ALA A 317 21.13 -13.06 13.83
CA ALA A 317 21.67 -11.79 14.30
C ALA A 317 20.69 -10.62 14.06
N ASN A 318 19.81 -10.72 13.06
CA ASN A 318 18.99 -9.61 12.57
C ASN A 318 17.48 -9.93 12.66
N ARG A 319 17.02 -10.22 13.90
CA ARG A 319 15.62 -10.53 14.18
C ARG A 319 14.83 -9.29 14.51
N CYS A 320 14.10 -8.76 13.55
CA CYS A 320 13.19 -7.63 13.77
C CYS A 320 11.99 -8.05 14.64
N ARG A 321 11.50 -7.10 15.42
CA ARG A 321 10.36 -7.31 16.35
C ARG A 321 9.33 -6.20 16.19
N MET A 322 8.09 -6.49 16.45
CA MET A 322 7.03 -5.51 16.61
C MET A 322 7.35 -4.55 17.78
N ASN A 323 6.94 -3.30 17.68
CA ASN A 323 7.25 -2.21 18.63
C ASN A 323 8.76 -1.93 18.75
N GLY A 324 9.53 -2.29 17.75
CA GLY A 324 10.99 -2.09 17.72
C GLY A 324 11.44 -0.89 16.88
N GLY A 325 10.51 -0.17 16.25
CA GLY A 325 10.79 0.95 15.38
C GLY A 325 10.88 0.56 13.91
N VAL A 326 11.38 1.49 13.10
CA VAL A 326 11.47 1.33 11.65
C VAL A 326 12.51 0.27 11.29
N VAL A 327 12.18 -0.59 10.34
CA VAL A 327 13.06 -1.64 9.82
C VAL A 327 13.67 -1.18 8.52
N ILE A 328 15.00 -1.14 8.42
CA ILE A 328 15.75 -0.96 7.17
C ILE A 328 16.03 -2.35 6.59
N LYS A 329 15.62 -2.57 5.34
CA LYS A 329 15.71 -3.88 4.67
C LYS A 329 16.96 -3.94 3.79
N HIS A 330 17.76 -5.00 3.92
CA HIS A 330 18.96 -5.24 3.14
C HIS A 330 18.88 -6.54 2.36
N ASN A 331 19.43 -6.56 1.15
CA ASN A 331 19.54 -7.77 0.33
C ASN A 331 20.74 -7.69 -0.62
N ALA A 332 21.68 -8.63 -0.50
CA ALA A 332 22.87 -8.68 -1.37
C ALA A 332 22.54 -8.88 -2.86
N ALA A 333 21.37 -9.44 -3.19
CA ALA A 333 20.89 -9.61 -4.56
C ALA A 333 20.12 -8.38 -5.09
N GLN A 334 20.17 -7.27 -4.36
CA GLN A 334 19.50 -5.99 -4.73
C GLN A 334 17.97 -6.12 -4.95
N LYS A 335 17.34 -7.03 -4.19
CA LYS A 335 15.87 -7.10 -4.12
C LYS A 335 15.30 -5.97 -3.26
N TYR A 336 16.13 -5.41 -2.40
CA TYR A 336 15.99 -4.13 -1.73
C TYR A 336 17.13 -3.25 -2.19
N THR A 337 16.85 -1.96 -2.41
CA THR A 337 17.80 -1.00 -2.99
C THR A 337 18.81 -0.46 -1.98
N THR A 338 18.61 -0.75 -0.70
CA THR A 338 19.43 -0.25 0.41
C THR A 338 20.90 -0.60 0.23
N ASP A 339 21.73 0.41 0.34
CA ASP A 339 23.19 0.32 0.44
C ASP A 339 23.68 1.04 1.71
N ALA A 340 25.00 1.05 1.94
CA ALA A 340 25.56 1.64 3.14
C ALA A 340 25.35 3.16 3.22
N ALA A 341 25.31 3.86 2.09
CA ALA A 341 25.13 5.30 2.04
C ALA A 341 23.69 5.70 2.36
N SER A 342 22.72 5.03 1.71
CA SER A 342 21.29 5.26 1.94
C SER A 342 20.83 4.84 3.34
N ASP A 343 21.36 3.72 3.88
CA ASP A 343 21.16 3.32 5.26
C ASP A 343 21.67 4.39 6.24
N ALA A 344 22.90 4.85 6.06
CA ALA A 344 23.50 5.87 6.94
C ALA A 344 22.67 7.17 6.95
N VAL A 345 22.23 7.64 5.77
CA VAL A 345 21.38 8.84 5.65
C VAL A 345 20.09 8.67 6.46
N PHE A 346 19.35 7.58 6.24
CA PHE A 346 18.07 7.41 6.91
C PHE A 346 18.20 7.08 8.41
N SER A 347 19.25 6.33 8.79
CA SER A 347 19.57 6.07 10.19
C SER A 347 19.87 7.36 10.97
N GLU A 348 20.59 8.30 10.36
CA GLU A 348 20.87 9.62 10.97
C GLU A 348 19.59 10.47 11.09
N VAL A 349 18.70 10.45 10.10
CA VAL A 349 17.40 11.10 10.18
C VAL A 349 16.57 10.52 11.33
N CYS A 350 16.51 9.19 11.43
CA CYS A 350 15.80 8.52 12.54
C CYS A 350 16.40 8.85 13.90
N ARG A 351 17.75 8.87 14.00
CA ARG A 351 18.46 9.24 15.22
C ARG A 351 18.13 10.66 15.67
N ALA A 352 18.10 11.61 14.75
CA ALA A 352 17.74 12.99 15.03
C ALA A 352 16.28 13.12 15.51
N ALA A 353 15.38 12.31 14.96
CA ALA A 353 13.97 12.25 15.34
C ALA A 353 13.71 11.44 16.63
N GLY A 354 14.73 10.78 17.20
CA GLY A 354 14.56 9.89 18.35
C GLY A 354 13.73 8.65 18.04
N VAL A 355 13.82 8.14 16.79
CA VAL A 355 13.11 6.95 16.33
C VAL A 355 14.06 5.75 16.32
N PRO A 356 13.70 4.62 16.97
CA PRO A 356 14.52 3.43 16.92
C PRO A 356 14.50 2.78 15.53
N VAL A 357 15.65 2.19 15.15
CA VAL A 357 15.85 1.51 13.87
C VAL A 357 16.24 0.06 14.10
N GLN A 358 15.76 -0.83 13.26
CA GLN A 358 16.14 -2.23 13.18
C GLN A 358 16.64 -2.55 11.77
N HIS A 359 17.53 -3.53 11.61
CA HIS A 359 18.00 -3.97 10.31
C HIS A 359 17.50 -5.37 10.02
N PHE A 360 16.95 -5.56 8.82
CA PHE A 360 16.45 -6.84 8.35
C PHE A 360 17.35 -7.42 7.27
N PHE A 361 17.72 -8.67 7.47
CA PHE A 361 18.37 -9.50 6.48
C PHE A 361 17.63 -10.82 6.38
N ASN A 362 17.46 -11.35 5.18
CA ASN A 362 16.96 -12.70 5.02
C ASN A 362 17.97 -13.72 5.58
N ARG A 363 17.47 -14.80 6.13
CA ARG A 363 18.30 -15.97 6.39
C ARG A 363 18.96 -16.43 5.07
N ALA A 364 20.26 -16.73 5.07
CA ALA A 364 21.08 -16.91 3.86
C ALA A 364 20.57 -18.02 2.90
N ASP A 365 19.81 -18.99 3.42
CA ASP A 365 19.21 -20.09 2.65
C ASP A 365 17.73 -19.83 2.26
N VAL A 366 17.18 -18.67 2.59
CA VAL A 366 15.82 -18.28 2.26
C VAL A 366 15.85 -17.16 1.21
N PRO A 367 15.26 -17.35 0.02
CA PRO A 367 15.15 -16.29 -0.96
C PRO A 367 14.26 -15.15 -0.40
N GLY A 368 14.73 -13.93 -0.53
CA GLY A 368 13.96 -12.74 -0.17
C GLY A 368 12.82 -12.47 -1.14
N GLY A 369 11.76 -11.81 -0.65
CA GLY A 369 10.81 -11.10 -1.49
C GLY A 369 11.48 -9.94 -2.23
N SER A 370 10.72 -9.25 -3.05
CA SER A 370 11.12 -7.97 -3.64
C SER A 370 10.08 -6.91 -3.29
N THR A 371 10.43 -5.66 -3.42
CA THR A 371 9.55 -4.53 -3.14
C THR A 371 9.45 -3.62 -4.37
N LEU A 372 8.56 -2.65 -4.29
CA LEU A 372 8.38 -1.64 -5.35
C LEU A 372 9.64 -0.78 -5.58
N GLY A 373 10.53 -0.64 -4.57
CA GLY A 373 11.70 0.24 -4.62
C GLY A 373 12.67 -0.08 -5.74
N HIS A 374 13.12 -1.33 -5.82
CA HIS A 374 14.07 -1.72 -6.87
C HIS A 374 13.43 -1.66 -8.28
N ILE A 375 12.12 -1.89 -8.41
CA ILE A 375 11.39 -1.81 -9.67
C ILE A 375 11.29 -0.34 -10.11
N ALA A 376 10.79 0.55 -9.23
CA ALA A 376 10.68 1.98 -9.52
C ALA A 376 12.03 2.60 -9.88
N ASN A 377 13.11 2.17 -9.21
CA ASN A 377 14.46 2.67 -9.44
C ASN A 377 15.02 2.30 -10.83
N THR A 378 14.51 1.27 -11.50
CA THR A 378 14.87 0.98 -12.90
C THR A 378 14.33 2.00 -13.89
N HIS A 379 13.25 2.72 -13.55
CA HIS A 379 12.59 3.72 -14.40
C HIS A 379 12.94 5.17 -14.02
N ALA A 380 13.36 5.38 -12.77
CA ALA A 380 13.77 6.68 -12.23
C ALA A 380 14.92 6.46 -11.26
N SER A 381 16.12 6.20 -11.82
CA SER A 381 17.31 5.85 -11.02
C SER A 381 17.77 7.01 -10.16
N MET A 382 17.81 6.79 -8.83
CA MET A 382 18.23 7.76 -7.82
C MET A 382 18.68 7.04 -6.55
N ASN A 383 19.24 7.78 -5.59
CA ASN A 383 19.56 7.20 -4.28
C ASN A 383 18.30 6.66 -3.63
N SER A 384 18.36 5.44 -3.10
CA SER A 384 17.16 4.80 -2.55
C SER A 384 17.47 3.79 -1.45
N LEU A 385 16.51 3.60 -0.55
CA LEU A 385 16.51 2.52 0.43
C LEU A 385 15.12 1.95 0.61
N ASP A 386 15.06 0.73 1.12
CA ASP A 386 13.81 0.05 1.48
C ASP A 386 13.66 -0.03 2.99
N ILE A 387 12.52 0.42 3.48
CA ILE A 387 12.14 0.37 4.89
C ILE A 387 10.80 -0.34 5.08
N GLY A 388 10.44 -0.61 6.32
CA GLY A 388 9.10 -1.12 6.65
C GLY A 388 8.82 -1.15 8.14
N LEU A 389 7.65 -1.65 8.50
CA LEU A 389 7.27 -1.94 9.88
C LEU A 389 7.12 -3.44 10.09
N ALA A 390 7.65 -3.94 11.20
CA ALA A 390 7.67 -5.37 11.47
C ALA A 390 6.27 -5.88 11.83
N GLN A 391 5.76 -6.87 11.08
CA GLN A 391 4.47 -7.51 11.30
C GLN A 391 4.55 -9.03 11.30
N LEU A 392 3.54 -9.68 11.86
CA LEU A 392 3.30 -11.12 11.80
C LEU A 392 2.17 -11.44 10.81
N ALA A 393 2.23 -12.64 10.26
CA ALA A 393 1.22 -13.18 9.37
C ALA A 393 0.97 -12.31 8.12
N MET A 394 2.03 -11.70 7.57
CA MET A 394 1.97 -10.98 6.28
C MET A 394 1.24 -11.83 5.23
N HIS A 395 0.35 -11.22 4.44
CA HIS A 395 -0.52 -11.87 3.46
C HIS A 395 -1.62 -12.79 4.05
N SER A 396 -1.84 -12.74 5.35
CA SER A 396 -3.07 -13.27 5.96
C SER A 396 -4.26 -12.35 5.66
N SER A 397 -5.47 -12.88 5.64
CA SER A 397 -6.67 -12.03 5.59
C SER A 397 -6.84 -11.14 6.83
N TYR A 398 -6.05 -11.39 7.90
CA TYR A 398 -6.04 -10.63 9.15
C TYR A 398 -4.66 -10.73 9.78
N GLU A 399 -3.89 -9.65 9.73
CA GLU A 399 -2.48 -9.56 10.08
C GLU A 399 -2.29 -8.94 11.46
N THR A 400 -1.06 -8.90 11.97
CA THR A 400 -0.77 -8.38 13.33
C THR A 400 0.50 -7.54 13.32
N ALA A 401 0.46 -6.37 13.96
CA ALA A 401 1.59 -5.46 14.11
C ALA A 401 1.66 -4.82 15.50
N GLY A 402 2.71 -4.06 15.76
CA GLY A 402 2.94 -3.37 17.03
C GLY A 402 2.29 -2.00 17.07
N THR A 403 1.67 -1.63 18.19
CA THR A 403 0.94 -0.35 18.34
C THR A 403 1.83 0.89 18.38
N ALA A 404 3.13 0.74 18.69
CA ALA A 404 4.08 1.87 18.68
C ALA A 404 4.66 2.17 17.30
N ASP A 405 4.75 1.17 16.43
CA ASP A 405 5.48 1.27 15.17
C ASP A 405 4.88 2.27 14.17
N PRO A 406 3.54 2.43 14.02
CA PRO A 406 2.98 3.46 13.15
C PRO A 406 3.41 4.88 13.52
N ASP A 407 3.50 5.20 14.82
CA ASP A 407 3.97 6.50 15.27
C ASP A 407 5.46 6.70 14.96
N TYR A 408 6.28 5.67 15.16
CA TYR A 408 7.69 5.70 14.78
C TYR A 408 7.88 5.97 13.29
N MET A 409 7.11 5.32 12.41
CA MET A 409 7.18 5.54 10.97
C MET A 409 6.76 6.96 10.60
N VAL A 410 5.64 7.46 11.14
CA VAL A 410 5.19 8.84 10.89
C VAL A 410 6.27 9.84 11.29
N ARG A 411 6.87 9.68 12.48
CA ARG A 411 7.94 10.57 12.96
C ARG A 411 9.20 10.50 12.10
N ALA A 412 9.65 9.29 11.72
CA ALA A 412 10.81 9.10 10.87
C ALA A 412 10.62 9.75 9.49
N LEU A 413 9.47 9.52 8.86
CA LEU A 413 9.17 10.07 7.54
C LEU A 413 8.89 11.59 7.57
N THR A 414 8.28 12.10 8.65
CA THR A 414 8.15 13.55 8.86
C THR A 414 9.52 14.22 8.97
N ALA A 415 10.45 13.58 9.71
CA ALA A 415 11.82 14.08 9.82
C ALA A 415 12.58 13.96 8.48
N PHE A 416 12.35 12.89 7.71
CA PHE A 416 12.93 12.75 6.37
C PHE A 416 12.49 13.89 5.44
N TYR A 417 11.20 14.18 5.35
CA TYR A 417 10.70 15.32 4.57
C TYR A 417 11.16 16.68 5.11
N GLY A 418 11.37 16.78 6.43
CA GLY A 418 11.85 18.00 7.08
C GLY A 418 13.38 18.15 7.11
N THR A 419 14.12 17.23 6.46
CA THR A 419 15.59 17.29 6.35
C THR A 419 15.92 17.36 4.87
N ASP A 420 16.58 18.45 4.44
CA ASP A 420 17.07 18.56 3.07
C ASP A 420 18.28 17.65 2.89
N VAL A 421 18.09 16.52 2.17
CA VAL A 421 19.09 15.47 1.93
C VAL A 421 19.83 15.78 0.63
N ARG A 422 20.95 16.47 0.72
CA ARG A 422 21.75 16.94 -0.42
C ARG A 422 22.83 15.96 -0.79
N ALA A 423 22.81 15.45 -1.99
CA ALA A 423 23.97 14.75 -2.56
C ALA A 423 25.11 15.74 -2.81
N ARG A 424 26.27 15.49 -2.22
CA ARG A 424 27.49 16.32 -2.36
C ARG A 424 28.48 15.74 -3.35
N GLY A 425 28.28 14.49 -3.75
CA GLY A 425 29.12 13.72 -4.65
C GLY A 425 28.57 12.30 -4.77
N ASP A 426 29.36 11.41 -5.32
CA ASP A 426 29.00 10.00 -5.47
C ASP A 426 29.13 9.28 -4.11
N GLY A 427 28.00 9.12 -3.42
CA GLY A 427 27.91 8.50 -2.09
C GLY A 427 28.13 9.44 -0.89
N ASP A 428 28.32 10.74 -1.11
CA ASP A 428 28.48 11.72 -0.03
C ASP A 428 27.22 12.58 0.11
N PHE A 429 26.72 12.75 1.35
CA PHE A 429 25.49 13.49 1.65
C PHE A 429 25.70 14.55 2.72
N GLU A 430 24.98 15.66 2.59
CA GLU A 430 24.77 16.65 3.64
C GLU A 430 23.30 16.58 4.09
N LEU A 431 23.09 16.54 5.39
CA LEU A 431 21.75 16.55 5.99
C LEU A 431 21.52 17.92 6.64
N VAL A 432 20.62 18.71 6.08
CA VAL A 432 20.29 20.05 6.56
C VAL A 432 18.87 20.03 7.14
N PRO A 433 18.70 20.03 8.48
CA PRO A 433 17.38 20.10 9.08
C PRO A 433 16.63 21.35 8.64
N ALA A 434 15.30 21.25 8.47
CA ALA A 434 14.46 22.40 8.25
C ALA A 434 14.64 23.41 9.39
N ARG A 435 14.61 24.70 9.08
CA ARG A 435 14.70 25.76 10.10
C ARG A 435 13.45 25.69 10.98
N GLU A 436 13.66 25.72 12.29
CA GLU A 436 12.55 25.90 13.22
C GLU A 436 11.92 27.27 12.91
N GLY A 437 10.65 27.25 12.45
CA GLY A 437 9.87 28.43 12.07
C GLY A 437 9.34 29.19 13.30
#